data_45a3c2fd6122c6067c81173da00738fa
#
_entry.id   45a3c2fd6122c6067c81173da00738fa
#
_cell.length_a   1.000
_cell.length_b   1.000
_cell.length_c   1.000
_cell.angle_alpha   90.00
_cell.angle_beta   90.00
_cell.angle_gamma   90.00
#
_symmetry.space_group_name_H-M   'P 1'
#
loop_
_entity.id
_entity.type
_entity.pdbx_description
1 polymer ?
#
loop_
_entity_poly.entity_id
_entity_poly.type
_entity_poly.pdbx_seq_one_letter_code
_entity_poly.pdbx_strand_id
1 'polypeptide(L)'
;MTRSDSISSESVHSLPSFIWHYLKDKKLYLLGFVLVALVWAIEMSLSPYLLKVIVDNVVQFSPHKTEIFKTIILPAVFYASMSLIINLTFRLYDYINLQLYPYLRASIERDLLEYLLNHSYTFFHNTFSGALTKKITDLMENIEPLVTIPNEWFYPRVFAALIASGTLFTVVHPIFGIILFVWAVVFVLLSYFAAKRAENYSRDFSENISRLSGSVSDSVSNVMSVKLFDNVHHEISNIDNILGDVVTSDRTLSWFNLKINFLQGLGAFILIASMLAALILGLQNGWVSAGDFALVLTLSITFAWGVHDMGKQMQRYSKVVGTCNQALSIVRQSHEIRDIPGAT
;
A
#
# COMPACT_ATOMS: atom_id res chain seq x y z
N MET A 1 -31.54 2.30 -3.07
CA MET A 1 -30.58 1.67 -2.16
C MET A 1 -31.02 0.21 -2.02
N THR A 2 -30.37 -0.70 -2.75
CA THR A 2 -30.64 -2.14 -2.61
C THR A 2 -30.14 -2.58 -1.24
N ARG A 3 -31.00 -3.26 -0.49
CA ARG A 3 -30.72 -3.86 0.82
C ARG A 3 -29.48 -4.75 0.64
N SER A 4 -28.34 -4.37 1.18
CA SER A 4 -27.16 -5.23 1.29
C SER A 4 -27.56 -6.43 2.14
N ASP A 5 -27.21 -7.64 1.72
CA ASP A 5 -27.35 -8.83 2.54
C ASP A 5 -26.67 -8.54 3.89
N SER A 6 -27.42 -8.65 4.98
CA SER A 6 -26.90 -8.36 6.33
C SER A 6 -25.63 -9.17 6.60
N ILE A 7 -24.63 -8.54 7.21
CA ILE A 7 -23.40 -9.22 7.60
C ILE A 7 -23.77 -10.38 8.52
N SER A 8 -23.46 -11.61 8.11
CA SER A 8 -23.57 -12.79 8.98
C SER A 8 -22.19 -13.25 9.40
N SER A 9 -22.04 -13.73 10.62
CA SER A 9 -20.78 -14.30 11.11
C SER A 9 -20.24 -15.43 10.22
N GLU A 10 -21.11 -16.08 9.45
CA GLU A 10 -20.78 -17.16 8.50
C GLU A 10 -20.19 -16.63 7.18
N SER A 11 -20.48 -15.38 6.80
CA SER A 11 -20.02 -14.80 5.52
C SER A 11 -18.70 -14.05 5.61
N VAL A 12 -18.24 -13.67 6.81
CA VAL A 12 -17.08 -12.79 7.00
C VAL A 12 -16.06 -13.37 7.99
N HIS A 13 -15.39 -14.45 7.60
CA HIS A 13 -14.36 -15.08 8.43
C HIS A 13 -12.97 -14.44 8.32
N SER A 14 -12.69 -13.69 7.26
CA SER A 14 -11.39 -13.10 6.98
C SER A 14 -11.50 -11.68 6.42
N LEU A 15 -10.42 -10.90 6.56
CA LEU A 15 -10.36 -9.55 6.01
C LEU A 15 -10.59 -9.51 4.48
N PRO A 16 -10.03 -10.41 3.66
CA PRO A 16 -10.36 -10.45 2.23
C PRO A 16 -11.84 -10.72 1.95
N SER A 17 -12.49 -11.61 2.72
CA SER A 17 -13.92 -11.89 2.59
C SER A 17 -14.75 -10.65 2.93
N PHE A 18 -14.37 -9.91 3.98
CA PHE A 18 -15.00 -8.66 4.37
C PHE A 18 -14.91 -7.62 3.24
N ILE A 19 -13.71 -7.37 2.71
CA ILE A 19 -13.50 -6.43 1.61
C ILE A 19 -14.31 -6.85 0.39
N TRP A 20 -14.29 -8.12 0.03
CA TRP A 20 -15.02 -8.65 -1.12
C TRP A 20 -16.53 -8.50 -0.96
N HIS A 21 -17.08 -8.69 0.25
CA HIS A 21 -18.50 -8.50 0.53
C HIS A 21 -18.99 -7.11 0.10
N TYR A 22 -18.22 -6.05 0.39
CA TYR A 22 -18.59 -4.68 0.04
C TYR A 22 -18.24 -4.28 -1.40
N LEU A 23 -17.24 -4.95 -2.01
CA LEU A 23 -16.76 -4.59 -3.34
C LEU A 23 -17.35 -5.46 -4.46
N LYS A 24 -17.93 -6.62 -4.17
CA LYS A 24 -18.45 -7.57 -5.18
C LYS A 24 -19.43 -6.93 -6.17
N ASP A 25 -20.26 -5.98 -5.71
CA ASP A 25 -21.26 -5.29 -6.54
C ASP A 25 -20.71 -4.01 -7.20
N LYS A 26 -19.46 -3.68 -6.92
CA LYS A 26 -18.77 -2.49 -7.43
C LYS A 26 -17.73 -2.81 -8.51
N LYS A 27 -18.00 -3.84 -9.33
CA LYS A 27 -17.05 -4.37 -10.35
C LYS A 27 -16.53 -3.31 -11.30
N LEU A 28 -17.36 -2.32 -11.67
CA LEU A 28 -16.95 -1.26 -12.59
C LEU A 28 -15.86 -0.37 -11.99
N TYR A 29 -15.95 -0.05 -10.69
CA TYR A 29 -14.90 0.72 -9.99
C TYR A 29 -13.62 -0.08 -9.85
N LEU A 30 -13.72 -1.39 -9.55
CA LEU A 30 -12.55 -2.29 -9.50
C LEU A 30 -11.86 -2.38 -10.86
N LEU A 31 -12.63 -2.51 -11.95
CA LEU A 31 -12.08 -2.47 -13.31
C LEU A 31 -11.39 -1.13 -13.58
N GLY A 32 -11.99 -0.01 -13.15
CA GLY A 32 -11.40 1.33 -13.26
C GLY A 32 -10.04 1.42 -12.56
N PHE A 33 -9.90 0.90 -11.34
CA PHE A 33 -8.62 0.86 -10.64
C PHE A 33 -7.57 0.04 -11.38
N VAL A 34 -7.94 -1.13 -11.90
CA VAL A 34 -7.01 -1.98 -12.68
C VAL A 34 -6.56 -1.27 -13.96
N LEU A 35 -7.48 -0.62 -14.67
CA LEU A 35 -7.14 0.14 -15.88
C LEU A 35 -6.21 1.31 -15.58
N VAL A 36 -6.47 2.09 -14.53
CA VAL A 36 -5.58 3.16 -14.10
C VAL A 36 -4.20 2.62 -13.74
N ALA A 37 -4.13 1.55 -12.97
CA ALA A 37 -2.86 0.92 -12.58
C ALA A 37 -2.06 0.44 -13.81
N LEU A 38 -2.74 -0.10 -14.82
CA LEU A 38 -2.10 -0.51 -16.09
C LEU A 38 -1.59 0.71 -16.89
N VAL A 39 -2.36 1.80 -16.97
CA VAL A 39 -1.90 3.03 -17.64
C VAL A 39 -0.67 3.59 -16.97
N TRP A 40 -0.64 3.64 -15.64
CA TRP A 40 0.54 4.08 -14.88
C TRP A 40 1.75 3.15 -15.11
N ALA A 41 1.52 1.84 -15.15
CA ALA A 41 2.58 0.88 -15.44
C ALA A 41 3.16 1.02 -16.86
N ILE A 42 2.30 1.25 -17.85
CA ILE A 42 2.73 1.50 -19.23
C ILE A 42 3.53 2.78 -19.32
N GLU A 43 3.07 3.85 -18.69
CA GLU A 43 3.77 5.14 -18.69
C GLU A 43 5.17 5.03 -18.09
N MET A 44 5.33 4.36 -16.93
CA MET A 44 6.64 4.14 -16.29
C MET A 44 7.67 3.47 -17.21
N SER A 45 7.22 2.72 -18.23
CA SER A 45 8.10 2.05 -19.20
C SER A 45 8.17 2.80 -20.53
N LEU A 46 7.06 3.39 -20.99
CA LEU A 46 6.96 4.06 -22.28
C LEU A 46 7.65 5.41 -22.30
N SER A 47 7.57 6.21 -21.20
CA SER A 47 8.27 7.50 -21.10
C SER A 47 9.79 7.36 -21.29
N PRO A 48 10.49 6.43 -20.56
CA PRO A 48 11.90 6.17 -20.80
C PRO A 48 12.21 5.66 -22.23
N TYR A 49 11.31 4.86 -22.81
CA TYR A 49 11.46 4.41 -24.18
C TYR A 49 11.37 5.54 -25.21
N LEU A 50 10.42 6.46 -25.06
CA LEU A 50 10.33 7.66 -25.90
C LEU A 50 11.56 8.56 -25.76
N LEU A 51 12.09 8.67 -24.52
CA LEU A 51 13.35 9.38 -24.28
C LEU A 51 14.51 8.72 -25.06
N LYS A 52 14.62 7.39 -25.03
CA LYS A 52 15.59 6.66 -25.87
C LYS A 52 15.48 7.05 -27.33
N VAL A 53 14.25 7.01 -27.91
CA VAL A 53 14.01 7.34 -29.32
C VAL A 53 14.43 8.78 -29.64
N ILE A 54 14.15 9.72 -28.74
CA ILE A 54 14.58 11.12 -28.88
C ILE A 54 16.11 11.22 -28.89
N VAL A 55 16.78 10.58 -27.92
CA VAL A 55 18.25 10.63 -27.81
C VAL A 55 18.92 10.01 -29.03
N ASP A 56 18.47 8.84 -29.49
CA ASP A 56 19.04 8.17 -30.66
C ASP A 56 18.88 9.05 -31.92
N ASN A 57 17.71 9.67 -32.11
CA ASN A 57 17.49 10.59 -33.23
C ASN A 57 18.38 11.85 -33.15
N VAL A 58 18.58 12.40 -31.95
CA VAL A 58 19.51 13.54 -31.75
C VAL A 58 20.93 13.16 -32.17
N VAL A 59 21.40 12.00 -31.73
CA VAL A 59 22.77 11.56 -32.03
C VAL A 59 22.94 11.26 -33.54
N GLN A 60 21.96 10.56 -34.14
CA GLN A 60 22.00 10.15 -35.53
C GLN A 60 21.97 11.36 -36.50
N PHE A 61 21.10 12.33 -36.24
CA PHE A 61 20.87 13.47 -37.15
C PHE A 61 21.57 14.75 -36.72
N SER A 62 22.44 14.71 -35.72
CA SER A 62 23.19 15.90 -35.23
C SER A 62 23.86 16.76 -36.31
N PRO A 63 24.36 16.19 -37.43
CA PRO A 63 24.93 16.99 -38.53
C PRO A 63 23.87 17.77 -39.39
N HIS A 64 22.59 17.32 -39.37
CA HIS A 64 21.54 17.80 -40.27
C HIS A 64 20.36 18.42 -39.49
N LYS A 65 20.51 19.72 -39.09
CA LYS A 65 19.57 20.42 -38.18
C LYS A 65 18.09 20.43 -38.63
N THR A 66 17.84 20.50 -39.94
CA THR A 66 16.47 20.49 -40.48
C THR A 66 15.76 19.16 -40.43
N GLU A 67 16.51 18.06 -40.51
CA GLU A 67 15.99 16.69 -40.40
C GLU A 67 15.75 16.31 -38.95
N ILE A 68 16.60 16.76 -38.02
CA ILE A 68 16.41 16.60 -36.59
C ILE A 68 15.02 17.02 -36.16
N PHE A 69 14.61 18.25 -36.52
CA PHE A 69 13.33 18.80 -36.10
C PHE A 69 12.15 17.90 -36.57
N LYS A 70 12.16 17.43 -37.81
CA LYS A 70 11.11 16.56 -38.36
C LYS A 70 11.03 15.21 -37.67
N THR A 71 12.19 14.65 -37.27
CA THR A 71 12.27 13.30 -36.71
C THR A 71 11.96 13.27 -35.22
N ILE A 72 12.32 14.35 -34.49
CA ILE A 72 12.15 14.43 -33.03
C ILE A 72 10.75 14.92 -32.63
N ILE A 73 10.09 15.76 -33.46
CA ILE A 73 8.84 16.42 -33.07
C ILE A 73 7.75 15.41 -32.68
N LEU A 74 7.63 14.31 -33.39
CA LEU A 74 6.60 13.30 -33.13
C LEU A 74 6.86 12.56 -31.80
N PRO A 75 8.04 11.96 -31.54
CA PRO A 75 8.36 11.38 -30.23
C PRO A 75 8.27 12.39 -29.08
N ALA A 76 8.68 13.64 -29.29
CA ALA A 76 8.60 14.69 -28.25
C ALA A 76 7.15 15.06 -27.92
N VAL A 77 6.27 15.15 -28.91
CA VAL A 77 4.84 15.39 -28.69
C VAL A 77 4.22 14.21 -27.93
N PHE A 78 4.55 12.97 -28.31
CA PHE A 78 4.09 11.77 -27.57
C PHE A 78 4.59 11.77 -26.12
N TYR A 79 5.87 12.10 -25.91
CA TYR A 79 6.45 12.19 -24.57
C TYR A 79 5.73 13.26 -23.73
N ALA A 80 5.50 14.45 -24.29
CA ALA A 80 4.76 15.51 -23.61
C ALA A 80 3.30 15.14 -23.34
N SER A 81 2.64 14.44 -24.29
CA SER A 81 1.25 14.00 -24.12
C SER A 81 1.08 12.94 -23.02
N MET A 82 2.13 12.16 -22.70
CA MET A 82 2.11 11.24 -21.56
C MET A 82 1.84 11.97 -20.24
N SER A 83 2.44 13.14 -20.03
CA SER A 83 2.19 13.95 -18.83
C SER A 83 0.72 14.37 -18.71
N LEU A 84 0.06 14.70 -19.82
CA LEU A 84 -1.36 15.00 -19.84
C LEU A 84 -2.22 13.74 -19.55
N ILE A 85 -1.89 12.62 -20.18
CA ILE A 85 -2.59 11.35 -19.99
C ILE A 85 -2.50 10.93 -18.52
N ILE A 86 -1.34 11.03 -17.91
CA ILE A 86 -1.15 10.72 -16.48
C ILE A 86 -1.97 11.65 -15.60
N ASN A 87 -1.97 12.95 -15.88
CA ASN A 87 -2.80 13.90 -15.13
C ASN A 87 -4.29 13.55 -15.21
N LEU A 88 -4.77 13.20 -16.40
CA LEU A 88 -6.17 12.78 -16.58
C LEU A 88 -6.48 11.46 -15.85
N THR A 89 -5.56 10.51 -15.85
CA THR A 89 -5.76 9.24 -15.11
C THR A 89 -5.73 9.44 -13.60
N PHE A 90 -4.92 10.38 -13.06
CA PHE A 90 -5.03 10.77 -11.66
C PHE A 90 -6.40 11.38 -11.33
N ARG A 91 -6.94 12.25 -12.19
CA ARG A 91 -8.31 12.81 -11.99
C ARG A 91 -9.39 11.73 -12.08
N LEU A 92 -9.24 10.77 -12.99
CA LEU A 92 -10.15 9.62 -13.05
C LEU A 92 -10.06 8.77 -11.77
N TYR A 93 -8.86 8.52 -11.28
CA TYR A 93 -8.64 7.81 -10.03
C TYR A 93 -9.28 8.52 -8.84
N ASP A 94 -9.05 9.83 -8.70
CA ASP A 94 -9.65 10.66 -7.66
C ASP A 94 -11.19 10.62 -7.76
N TYR A 95 -11.75 10.68 -8.97
CA TYR A 95 -13.18 10.60 -9.19
C TYR A 95 -13.77 9.24 -8.76
N ILE A 96 -13.07 8.13 -9.06
CA ILE A 96 -13.47 6.79 -8.62
C ILE A 96 -13.48 6.73 -7.09
N ASN A 97 -12.44 7.24 -6.44
CA ASN A 97 -12.33 7.29 -4.97
C ASN A 97 -13.48 8.12 -4.36
N LEU A 98 -13.76 9.30 -4.93
CA LEU A 98 -14.85 10.19 -4.49
C LEU A 98 -16.21 9.49 -4.54
N GLN A 99 -16.47 8.70 -5.58
CA GLN A 99 -17.74 8.02 -5.76
C GLN A 99 -17.86 6.72 -4.95
N LEU A 100 -16.76 6.09 -4.61
CA LEU A 100 -16.76 4.76 -3.98
C LEU A 100 -16.69 4.85 -2.45
N TYR A 101 -15.67 5.52 -1.90
CA TYR A 101 -15.35 5.39 -0.48
C TYR A 101 -16.35 6.02 0.48
N PRO A 102 -16.97 7.18 0.23
CA PRO A 102 -17.97 7.72 1.14
C PRO A 102 -19.16 6.77 1.35
N TYR A 103 -19.62 6.13 0.28
CA TYR A 103 -20.69 5.16 0.35
C TYR A 103 -20.28 3.85 1.02
N LEU A 104 -19.04 3.39 0.80
CA LEU A 104 -18.51 2.21 1.47
C LEU A 104 -18.42 2.44 2.97
N ARG A 105 -17.86 3.57 3.40
CA ARG A 105 -17.75 3.93 4.83
C ARG A 105 -19.12 3.96 5.50
N ALA A 106 -20.08 4.63 4.89
CA ALA A 106 -21.45 4.72 5.42
C ALA A 106 -22.14 3.35 5.49
N SER A 107 -21.92 2.48 4.49
CA SER A 107 -22.49 1.12 4.51
C SER A 107 -21.84 0.27 5.61
N ILE A 108 -20.53 0.30 5.74
CA ILE A 108 -19.78 -0.45 6.76
C ILE A 108 -20.23 -0.02 8.17
N GLU A 109 -20.29 1.29 8.42
CA GLU A 109 -20.70 1.82 9.73
C GLU A 109 -22.11 1.35 10.09
N ARG A 110 -23.05 1.50 9.17
CA ARG A 110 -24.45 1.10 9.39
C ARG A 110 -24.56 -0.40 9.63
N ASP A 111 -23.94 -1.22 8.77
CA ASP A 111 -24.10 -2.68 8.84
C ASP A 111 -23.40 -3.25 10.09
N LEU A 112 -22.28 -2.66 10.51
CA LEU A 112 -21.59 -3.04 11.75
C LEU A 112 -22.36 -2.58 12.99
N LEU A 113 -22.97 -1.39 12.95
CA LEU A 113 -23.81 -0.91 14.04
C LEU A 113 -25.06 -1.81 14.19
N GLU A 114 -25.72 -2.14 13.07
CA GLU A 114 -26.87 -3.06 13.07
C GLU A 114 -26.46 -4.43 13.63
N TYR A 115 -25.30 -4.96 13.21
CA TYR A 115 -24.76 -6.21 13.74
C TYR A 115 -24.54 -6.15 15.25
N LEU A 116 -23.96 -5.05 15.76
CA LEU A 116 -23.73 -4.86 17.20
C LEU A 116 -25.04 -4.79 17.98
N LEU A 117 -26.02 -4.00 17.51
CA LEU A 117 -27.27 -3.79 18.23
C LEU A 117 -28.11 -5.07 18.36
N ASN A 118 -27.85 -6.06 17.55
CA ASN A 118 -28.47 -7.39 17.63
C ASN A 118 -27.80 -8.35 18.64
N HIS A 119 -26.76 -7.89 19.38
CA HIS A 119 -26.16 -8.70 20.46
C HIS A 119 -26.98 -8.60 21.76
N SER A 120 -26.77 -9.58 22.64
CA SER A 120 -27.44 -9.65 23.96
C SER A 120 -27.02 -8.48 24.88
N TYR A 121 -27.86 -8.15 25.86
CA TYR A 121 -27.53 -7.18 26.90
C TYR A 121 -26.23 -7.57 27.64
N THR A 122 -26.04 -8.86 27.89
CA THR A 122 -24.84 -9.43 28.56
C THR A 122 -23.55 -9.09 27.80
N PHE A 123 -23.60 -9.10 26.46
CA PHE A 123 -22.48 -8.71 25.61
C PHE A 123 -22.06 -7.25 25.87
N PHE A 124 -23.00 -6.33 25.94
CA PHE A 124 -22.71 -4.91 26.20
C PHE A 124 -22.25 -4.67 27.65
N HIS A 125 -22.78 -5.43 28.59
CA HIS A 125 -22.36 -5.34 29.98
C HIS A 125 -20.89 -5.77 30.19
N ASN A 126 -20.46 -6.78 29.42
CA ASN A 126 -19.11 -7.34 29.51
C ASN A 126 -18.09 -6.67 28.56
N THR A 127 -18.54 -5.79 27.68
CA THR A 127 -17.68 -5.17 26.67
C THR A 127 -17.77 -3.64 26.78
N PHE A 128 -16.62 -2.99 26.90
CA PHE A 128 -16.56 -1.54 27.00
C PHE A 128 -17.05 -0.88 25.71
N SER A 129 -18.09 -0.03 25.79
CA SER A 129 -18.74 0.60 24.64
C SER A 129 -17.78 1.40 23.75
N GLY A 130 -16.82 2.10 24.35
CA GLY A 130 -15.78 2.84 23.63
C GLY A 130 -14.88 1.93 22.77
N ALA A 131 -14.59 0.71 23.23
CA ALA A 131 -13.81 -0.26 22.44
C ALA A 131 -14.59 -0.78 21.22
N LEU A 132 -15.92 -0.95 21.36
CA LEU A 132 -16.78 -1.35 20.25
C LEU A 132 -16.89 -0.25 19.18
N THR A 133 -17.13 0.99 19.61
CA THR A 133 -17.16 2.15 18.72
C THR A 133 -15.84 2.31 17.96
N LYS A 134 -14.72 2.20 18.68
CA LYS A 134 -13.40 2.27 18.05
C LYS A 134 -13.20 1.23 16.97
N LYS A 135 -13.61 -0.02 17.17
CA LYS A 135 -13.49 -1.08 16.18
C LYS A 135 -14.31 -0.81 14.91
N ILE A 136 -15.54 -0.24 15.05
CA ILE A 136 -16.32 0.19 13.89
C ILE A 136 -15.58 1.28 13.12
N THR A 137 -15.11 2.31 13.83
CA THR A 137 -14.36 3.43 13.23
C THR A 137 -13.08 2.94 12.55
N ASP A 138 -12.35 2.03 13.19
CA ASP A 138 -11.12 1.45 12.62
C ASP A 138 -11.40 0.72 11.29
N LEU A 139 -12.50 -0.04 11.17
CA LEU A 139 -12.87 -0.70 9.91
C LEU A 139 -13.33 0.31 8.85
N MET A 140 -14.16 1.29 9.24
CA MET A 140 -14.67 2.32 8.35
C MET A 140 -13.55 3.19 7.76
N GLU A 141 -12.59 3.62 8.59
CA GLU A 141 -11.49 4.49 8.16
C GLU A 141 -10.42 3.76 7.34
N ASN A 142 -10.19 2.48 7.64
CA ASN A 142 -9.13 1.72 7.00
C ASN A 142 -9.55 0.95 5.74
N ILE A 143 -10.84 0.94 5.36
CA ILE A 143 -11.29 0.28 4.11
C ILE A 143 -10.65 0.91 2.88
N GLU A 144 -10.50 2.25 2.85
CA GLU A 144 -9.87 2.95 1.74
C GLU A 144 -8.39 2.58 1.60
N PRO A 145 -7.51 2.73 2.63
CA PRO A 145 -6.13 2.31 2.54
C PRO A 145 -5.92 0.83 2.18
N LEU A 146 -6.82 -0.07 2.58
CA LEU A 146 -6.76 -1.49 2.20
C LEU A 146 -6.85 -1.70 0.68
N VAL A 147 -7.57 -0.85 -0.02
CA VAL A 147 -7.77 -0.96 -1.47
C VAL A 147 -6.82 -0.04 -2.23
N THR A 148 -6.62 1.21 -1.75
CA THR A 148 -5.82 2.20 -2.47
C THR A 148 -4.33 1.89 -2.45
N ILE A 149 -3.77 1.46 -1.32
CA ILE A 149 -2.33 1.17 -1.23
C ILE A 149 -1.89 0.11 -2.26
N PRO A 150 -2.55 -1.06 -2.41
CA PRO A 150 -2.21 -2.00 -3.46
C PRO A 150 -2.34 -1.42 -4.88
N ASN A 151 -3.40 -0.66 -5.14
CA ASN A 151 -3.67 -0.10 -6.47
C ASN A 151 -2.73 1.04 -6.87
N GLU A 152 -2.32 1.88 -5.93
CA GLU A 152 -1.40 3.00 -6.21
C GLU A 152 0.07 2.59 -6.23
N TRP A 153 0.45 1.62 -5.36
CA TRP A 153 1.85 1.37 -5.07
C TRP A 153 2.33 0.00 -5.53
N PHE A 154 1.53 -1.06 -5.39
CA PHE A 154 2.03 -2.41 -5.69
C PHE A 154 1.73 -2.83 -7.12
N TYR A 155 0.49 -2.79 -7.56
CA TYR A 155 0.12 -3.27 -8.91
C TYR A 155 0.80 -2.49 -10.02
N PRO A 156 0.83 -1.13 -10.03
CA PRO A 156 1.50 -0.41 -11.11
C PRO A 156 2.98 -0.74 -11.22
N ARG A 157 3.68 -0.89 -10.08
CA ARG A 157 5.12 -1.19 -10.08
C ARG A 157 5.44 -2.61 -10.52
N VAL A 158 4.62 -3.59 -10.11
CA VAL A 158 4.78 -4.98 -10.55
C VAL A 158 4.55 -5.06 -12.07
N PHE A 159 3.48 -4.47 -12.58
CA PHE A 159 3.21 -4.44 -14.02
C PHE A 159 4.29 -3.66 -14.79
N ALA A 160 4.73 -2.51 -14.26
CA ALA A 160 5.82 -1.75 -14.87
C ALA A 160 7.13 -2.54 -14.93
N ALA A 161 7.48 -3.27 -13.87
CA ALA A 161 8.68 -4.12 -13.87
C ALA A 161 8.62 -5.23 -14.94
N LEU A 162 7.45 -5.84 -15.14
CA LEU A 162 7.25 -6.84 -16.18
C LEU A 162 7.35 -6.22 -17.59
N ILE A 163 6.67 -5.09 -17.81
CA ILE A 163 6.71 -4.37 -19.10
C ILE A 163 8.14 -3.88 -19.39
N ALA A 164 8.79 -3.24 -18.41
CA ALA A 164 10.16 -2.74 -18.58
C ALA A 164 11.17 -3.86 -18.84
N SER A 165 11.05 -5.00 -18.13
CA SER A 165 11.91 -6.16 -18.37
C SER A 165 11.71 -6.70 -19.79
N GLY A 166 10.46 -6.80 -20.26
CA GLY A 166 10.15 -7.19 -21.64
C GLY A 166 10.68 -6.19 -22.66
N THR A 167 10.54 -4.91 -22.43
CA THR A 167 11.06 -3.84 -23.30
C THR A 167 12.59 -3.89 -23.37
N LEU A 168 13.28 -3.98 -22.24
CA LEU A 168 14.74 -4.09 -22.21
C LEU A 168 15.24 -5.37 -22.91
N PHE A 169 14.53 -6.49 -22.70
CA PHE A 169 14.87 -7.76 -23.34
C PHE A 169 14.78 -7.73 -24.87
N THR A 170 13.75 -7.07 -25.41
CA THR A 170 13.47 -7.06 -26.85
C THR A 170 14.10 -5.90 -27.59
N VAL A 171 14.19 -4.71 -26.95
CA VAL A 171 14.59 -3.46 -27.62
C VAL A 171 16.09 -3.19 -27.48
N VAL A 172 16.69 -3.55 -26.34
CA VAL A 172 18.11 -3.27 -26.08
C VAL A 172 18.94 -4.55 -26.21
N HIS A 173 18.93 -5.36 -25.18
CA HIS A 173 19.61 -6.66 -25.17
C HIS A 173 19.05 -7.54 -24.05
N PRO A 174 18.88 -8.85 -24.26
CA PRO A 174 18.29 -9.77 -23.29
C PRO A 174 18.87 -9.69 -21.88
N ILE A 175 20.16 -9.39 -21.75
CA ILE A 175 20.83 -9.31 -20.44
C ILE A 175 20.19 -8.28 -19.51
N PHE A 176 19.77 -7.10 -20.03
CA PHE A 176 19.15 -6.05 -19.24
C PHE A 176 17.76 -6.45 -18.73
N GLY A 177 16.97 -7.08 -19.62
CA GLY A 177 15.66 -7.61 -19.25
C GLY A 177 15.76 -8.67 -18.16
N ILE A 178 16.73 -9.59 -18.27
CA ILE A 178 16.98 -10.62 -17.26
C ILE A 178 17.44 -10.02 -15.94
N ILE A 179 18.38 -9.07 -15.93
CA ILE A 179 18.86 -8.41 -14.71
C ILE A 179 17.68 -7.74 -14.00
N LEU A 180 16.87 -6.95 -14.70
CA LEU A 180 15.73 -6.26 -14.11
C LEU A 180 14.68 -7.24 -13.58
N PHE A 181 14.36 -8.27 -14.34
CA PHE A 181 13.38 -9.27 -13.96
C PHE A 181 13.80 -10.05 -12.70
N VAL A 182 15.03 -10.58 -12.69
CA VAL A 182 15.56 -11.31 -11.54
C VAL A 182 15.61 -10.41 -10.30
N TRP A 183 16.07 -9.17 -10.48
CA TRP A 183 16.11 -8.20 -9.38
C TRP A 183 14.69 -7.93 -8.84
N ALA A 184 13.71 -7.70 -9.72
CA ALA A 184 12.32 -7.44 -9.32
C ALA A 184 11.71 -8.63 -8.55
N VAL A 185 11.94 -9.86 -9.01
CA VAL A 185 11.48 -11.08 -8.32
C VAL A 185 12.13 -11.18 -6.93
N VAL A 186 13.45 -11.03 -6.85
CA VAL A 186 14.18 -11.08 -5.56
C VAL A 186 13.67 -9.98 -4.62
N PHE A 187 13.48 -8.77 -5.14
CA PHE A 187 12.96 -7.64 -4.36
C PHE A 187 11.55 -7.91 -3.80
N VAL A 188 10.64 -8.42 -4.61
CA VAL A 188 9.26 -8.76 -4.17
C VAL A 188 9.30 -9.85 -3.11
N LEU A 189 10.09 -10.90 -3.29
CA LEU A 189 10.22 -11.98 -2.31
C LEU A 189 10.80 -11.47 -0.98
N LEU A 190 11.88 -10.71 -1.02
CA LEU A 190 12.49 -10.13 0.20
C LEU A 190 11.51 -9.18 0.91
N SER A 191 10.78 -8.35 0.17
CA SER A 191 9.78 -7.44 0.72
C SER A 191 8.62 -8.22 1.38
N TYR A 192 8.16 -9.31 0.77
CA TYR A 192 7.13 -10.16 1.35
C TYR A 192 7.56 -10.80 2.67
N PHE A 193 8.76 -11.40 2.72
CA PHE A 193 9.28 -11.98 3.97
C PHE A 193 9.53 -10.93 5.05
N ALA A 194 10.03 -9.76 4.65
CA ALA A 194 10.21 -8.63 5.56
C ALA A 194 8.89 -8.16 6.16
N ALA A 195 7.84 -8.00 5.34
CA ALA A 195 6.52 -7.60 5.79
C ALA A 195 5.92 -8.60 6.78
N LYS A 196 6.00 -9.90 6.46
CA LYS A 196 5.53 -10.97 7.35
C LYS A 196 6.25 -10.97 8.70
N ARG A 197 7.54 -10.64 8.70
CA ARG A 197 8.32 -10.53 9.94
C ARG A 197 7.98 -9.26 10.72
N ALA A 198 7.77 -8.13 10.02
CA ALA A 198 7.38 -6.86 10.61
C ALA A 198 6.02 -6.92 11.31
N GLU A 199 5.10 -7.78 10.84
CA GLU A 199 3.77 -7.96 11.43
C GLU A 199 3.84 -8.33 12.91
N ASN A 200 4.76 -9.20 13.32
CA ASN A 200 4.92 -9.58 14.73
C ASN A 200 5.35 -8.39 15.59
N TYR A 201 6.37 -7.63 15.15
CA TYR A 201 6.83 -6.44 15.87
C TYR A 201 5.76 -5.34 15.93
N SER A 202 5.00 -5.18 14.85
CA SER A 202 3.89 -4.22 14.78
C SER A 202 2.75 -4.61 15.72
N ARG A 203 2.47 -5.90 15.86
CA ARG A 203 1.47 -6.41 16.81
C ARG A 203 1.87 -6.11 18.24
N ASP A 204 3.11 -6.44 18.63
CA ASP A 204 3.61 -6.20 19.99
C ASP A 204 3.55 -4.69 20.34
N PHE A 205 3.92 -3.83 19.39
CA PHE A 205 3.80 -2.37 19.54
C PHE A 205 2.33 -1.95 19.70
N SER A 206 1.42 -2.48 18.88
CA SER A 206 -0.02 -2.15 18.93
C SER A 206 -0.67 -2.61 20.24
N GLU A 207 -0.27 -3.78 20.77
CA GLU A 207 -0.73 -4.28 22.07
C GLU A 207 -0.30 -3.34 23.21
N ASN A 208 0.95 -2.88 23.21
CA ASN A 208 1.45 -1.93 24.22
C ASN A 208 0.75 -0.56 24.11
N ILE A 209 0.48 -0.05 22.90
CA ILE A 209 -0.31 1.17 22.70
C ILE A 209 -1.75 1.00 23.21
N SER A 210 -2.37 -0.15 22.98
CA SER A 210 -3.72 -0.43 23.48
C SER A 210 -3.77 -0.49 25.01
N ARG A 211 -2.75 -1.11 25.62
CA ARG A 211 -2.59 -1.15 27.10
C ARG A 211 -2.39 0.24 27.69
N LEU A 212 -1.55 1.08 27.06
CA LEU A 212 -1.37 2.48 27.44
C LEU A 212 -2.69 3.25 27.36
N SER A 213 -3.40 3.14 26.24
CA SER A 213 -4.68 3.82 26.04
C SER A 213 -5.72 3.41 27.10
N GLY A 214 -5.75 2.12 27.45
CA GLY A 214 -6.61 1.59 28.52
C GLY A 214 -6.26 2.24 29.87
N SER A 215 -4.98 2.21 30.27
CA SER A 215 -4.53 2.78 31.55
C SER A 215 -4.81 4.28 31.65
N VAL A 216 -4.56 5.05 30.58
CA VAL A 216 -4.88 6.48 30.54
C VAL A 216 -6.39 6.71 30.68
N SER A 217 -7.21 5.92 29.98
CA SER A 217 -8.68 6.00 30.07
C SER A 217 -9.17 5.71 31.48
N ASP A 218 -8.61 4.70 32.13
CA ASP A 218 -8.96 4.35 33.52
C ASP A 218 -8.60 5.46 34.50
N SER A 219 -7.39 6.02 34.41
CA SER A 219 -6.97 7.15 35.28
C SER A 219 -7.84 8.38 35.06
N VAL A 220 -8.22 8.70 33.80
CA VAL A 220 -9.12 9.84 33.51
C VAL A 220 -10.54 9.57 34.02
N SER A 221 -11.05 8.36 33.84
CA SER A 221 -12.39 7.99 34.30
C SER A 221 -12.51 8.03 35.85
N ASN A 222 -11.43 7.69 36.51
CA ASN A 222 -11.35 7.69 37.99
C ASN A 222 -10.66 8.94 38.58
N VAL A 223 -10.57 10.05 37.81
CA VAL A 223 -9.83 11.26 38.20
C VAL A 223 -10.24 11.82 39.56
N MET A 224 -11.53 11.69 39.93
CA MET A 224 -12.00 12.13 41.23
C MET A 224 -11.34 11.34 42.39
N SER A 225 -11.26 10.01 42.24
CA SER A 225 -10.59 9.15 43.23
C SER A 225 -9.10 9.46 43.30
N VAL A 226 -8.44 9.60 42.12
CA VAL A 226 -7.02 9.94 42.03
C VAL A 226 -6.71 11.25 42.78
N LYS A 227 -7.59 12.28 42.62
CA LYS A 227 -7.42 13.58 43.33
C LYS A 227 -7.77 13.51 44.81
N LEU A 228 -8.83 12.78 45.18
CA LEU A 228 -9.24 12.66 46.58
C LEU A 228 -8.20 11.94 47.43
N PHE A 229 -7.49 10.97 46.87
CA PHE A 229 -6.45 10.22 47.60
C PHE A 229 -5.03 10.72 47.35
N ASP A 230 -4.87 11.86 46.63
CA ASP A 230 -3.57 12.46 46.25
C ASP A 230 -2.62 11.47 45.56
N ASN A 231 -3.18 10.61 44.72
CA ASN A 231 -2.48 9.46 44.12
C ASN A 231 -1.92 9.75 42.70
N VAL A 232 -1.80 11.04 42.33
CA VAL A 232 -1.36 11.46 40.98
C VAL A 232 0.03 10.93 40.64
N HIS A 233 0.97 11.00 41.62
CA HIS A 233 2.33 10.49 41.37
C HIS A 233 2.39 9.00 41.16
N HIS A 234 1.54 8.22 41.82
CA HIS A 234 1.46 6.78 41.60
C HIS A 234 0.90 6.42 40.22
N GLU A 235 -0.16 7.11 39.79
CA GLU A 235 -0.75 6.94 38.47
C GLU A 235 0.25 7.28 37.35
N ILE A 236 0.98 8.39 37.48
CA ILE A 236 2.03 8.77 36.55
C ILE A 236 3.13 7.70 36.48
N SER A 237 3.60 7.22 37.65
CA SER A 237 4.63 6.18 37.72
C SER A 237 4.17 4.86 37.05
N ASN A 238 2.91 4.51 37.21
CA ASN A 238 2.32 3.33 36.51
C ASN A 238 2.28 3.52 35.00
N ILE A 239 1.86 4.71 34.54
CA ILE A 239 1.86 5.05 33.11
C ILE A 239 3.28 5.08 32.54
N ASP A 240 4.28 5.59 33.27
CA ASP A 240 5.69 5.64 32.89
C ASP A 240 6.26 4.23 32.62
N ASN A 241 5.88 3.23 33.43
CA ASN A 241 6.27 1.85 33.21
C ASN A 241 5.70 1.30 31.88
N ILE A 242 4.42 1.58 31.62
CA ILE A 242 3.77 1.17 30.35
C ILE A 242 4.38 1.89 29.16
N LEU A 243 4.71 3.18 29.31
CA LEU A 243 5.41 3.97 28.29
C LEU A 243 6.79 3.39 27.99
N GLY A 244 7.51 2.87 28.99
CA GLY A 244 8.77 2.15 28.80
C GLY A 244 8.63 0.93 27.89
N ASP A 245 7.57 0.15 28.06
CA ASP A 245 7.24 -0.99 27.18
C ASP A 245 6.91 -0.53 25.76
N VAL A 246 6.13 0.57 25.62
CA VAL A 246 5.79 1.17 24.31
C VAL A 246 7.05 1.62 23.58
N VAL A 247 7.93 2.39 24.27
CA VAL A 247 9.19 2.88 23.68
C VAL A 247 10.08 1.71 23.24
N THR A 248 10.15 0.65 24.03
CA THR A 248 10.98 -0.52 23.74
C THR A 248 10.46 -1.28 22.50
N SER A 249 9.15 -1.50 22.41
CA SER A 249 8.53 -2.15 21.25
C SER A 249 8.62 -1.29 19.99
N ASP A 250 8.41 0.04 20.08
CA ASP A 250 8.58 0.97 18.98
C ASP A 250 10.02 0.97 18.43
N ARG A 251 11.01 1.06 19.34
CA ARG A 251 12.42 0.99 18.94
C ARG A 251 12.76 -0.33 18.28
N THR A 252 12.23 -1.45 18.74
CA THR A 252 12.46 -2.77 18.14
C THR A 252 11.89 -2.84 16.73
N LEU A 253 10.67 -2.39 16.53
CA LEU A 253 10.04 -2.27 15.21
C LEU A 253 10.83 -1.33 14.30
N SER A 254 11.20 -0.16 14.80
CA SER A 254 11.94 0.85 14.05
C SER A 254 13.34 0.36 13.65
N TRP A 255 14.05 -0.37 14.53
CA TRP A 255 15.33 -1.01 14.19
C TRP A 255 15.20 -2.09 13.12
N PHE A 256 14.15 -2.89 13.20
CA PHE A 256 13.86 -3.86 12.15
C PHE A 256 13.62 -3.18 10.80
N ASN A 257 12.77 -2.15 10.77
CA ASN A 257 12.48 -1.37 9.57
C ASN A 257 13.74 -0.71 8.99
N LEU A 258 14.62 -0.17 9.84
CA LEU A 258 15.89 0.42 9.40
C LEU A 258 16.78 -0.60 8.71
N LYS A 259 16.90 -1.83 9.26
CA LYS A 259 17.67 -2.92 8.64
C LYS A 259 17.10 -3.31 7.28
N ILE A 260 15.78 -3.42 7.16
CA ILE A 260 15.13 -3.76 5.89
C ILE A 260 15.34 -2.65 4.87
N ASN A 261 15.14 -1.39 5.24
CA ASN A 261 15.37 -0.26 4.35
C ASN A 261 16.83 -0.21 3.85
N PHE A 262 17.80 -0.52 4.71
CA PHE A 262 19.19 -0.62 4.32
C PHE A 262 19.44 -1.76 3.33
N LEU A 263 18.90 -2.96 3.56
CA LEU A 263 19.02 -4.09 2.63
C LEU A 263 18.35 -3.79 1.28
N GLN A 264 17.20 -3.14 1.29
CA GLN A 264 16.52 -2.71 0.08
C GLN A 264 17.34 -1.66 -0.68
N GLY A 265 17.97 -0.71 0.02
CA GLY A 265 18.89 0.25 -0.57
C GLY A 265 20.11 -0.39 -1.21
N LEU A 266 20.69 -1.43 -0.57
CA LEU A 266 21.76 -2.25 -1.18
C LEU A 266 21.26 -2.95 -2.44
N GLY A 267 20.06 -3.50 -2.44
CA GLY A 267 19.44 -4.10 -3.62
C GLY A 267 19.30 -3.10 -4.78
N ALA A 268 18.88 -1.86 -4.49
CA ALA A 268 18.82 -0.77 -5.48
C ALA A 268 20.21 -0.41 -6.02
N PHE A 269 21.22 -0.32 -5.15
CA PHE A 269 22.62 -0.11 -5.57
C PHE A 269 23.11 -1.23 -6.49
N ILE A 270 22.85 -2.49 -6.15
CA ILE A 270 23.24 -3.65 -6.97
C ILE A 270 22.57 -3.59 -8.35
N LEU A 271 21.28 -3.20 -8.43
CA LEU A 271 20.62 -3.01 -9.71
C LEU A 271 21.33 -1.97 -10.56
N ILE A 272 21.56 -0.77 -10.03
CA ILE A 272 22.19 0.32 -10.79
C ILE A 272 23.62 -0.09 -11.19
N ALA A 273 24.40 -0.68 -10.29
CA ALA A 273 25.77 -1.09 -10.56
C ALA A 273 25.84 -2.19 -11.64
N SER A 274 24.98 -3.20 -11.57
CA SER A 274 24.94 -4.29 -12.57
C SER A 274 24.49 -3.78 -13.94
N MET A 275 23.50 -2.88 -13.99
CA MET A 275 23.03 -2.24 -15.22
C MET A 275 24.12 -1.36 -15.85
N LEU A 276 24.83 -0.56 -15.04
CA LEU A 276 25.96 0.25 -15.51
C LEU A 276 27.10 -0.61 -16.04
N ALA A 277 27.46 -1.67 -15.32
CA ALA A 277 28.50 -2.60 -15.79
C ALA A 277 28.12 -3.24 -17.15
N ALA A 278 26.87 -3.70 -17.29
CA ALA A 278 26.38 -4.26 -18.54
C ALA A 278 26.34 -3.20 -19.68
N LEU A 279 25.99 -1.94 -19.37
CA LEU A 279 26.01 -0.83 -20.33
C LEU A 279 27.44 -0.53 -20.83
N ILE A 280 28.42 -0.48 -19.92
CA ILE A 280 29.84 -0.24 -20.29
C ILE A 280 30.34 -1.36 -21.20
N LEU A 281 30.06 -2.61 -20.84
CA LEU A 281 30.40 -3.77 -21.70
C LEU A 281 29.70 -3.72 -23.06
N GLY A 282 28.43 -3.31 -23.07
CA GLY A 282 27.65 -3.17 -24.30
C GLY A 282 28.16 -2.07 -25.23
N LEU A 283 28.58 -0.94 -24.66
CA LEU A 283 29.23 0.15 -25.43
C LEU A 283 30.57 -0.30 -26.04
N GLN A 284 31.41 -1.02 -25.27
CA GLN A 284 32.67 -1.56 -25.78
C GLN A 284 32.47 -2.53 -26.93
N ASN A 285 31.41 -3.33 -26.88
CA ASN A 285 31.12 -4.33 -27.93
C ASN A 285 30.20 -3.77 -29.07
N GLY A 286 29.77 -2.51 -28.97
CA GLY A 286 29.01 -1.84 -30.03
C GLY A 286 27.55 -2.26 -30.17
N TRP A 287 26.96 -2.97 -29.18
CA TRP A 287 25.54 -3.39 -29.20
C TRP A 287 24.60 -2.54 -28.36
N VAL A 288 25.09 -1.41 -27.83
CA VAL A 288 24.30 -0.43 -27.05
C VAL A 288 24.43 0.95 -27.68
N SER A 289 23.29 1.62 -27.95
CA SER A 289 23.24 3.00 -28.41
C SER A 289 23.25 4.01 -27.26
N ALA A 290 23.38 5.32 -27.59
CA ALA A 290 23.24 6.39 -26.60
C ALA A 290 21.82 6.46 -26.01
N GLY A 291 20.80 6.20 -26.82
CA GLY A 291 19.43 6.11 -26.35
C GLY A 291 19.16 4.88 -25.47
N ASP A 292 19.81 3.73 -25.77
CA ASP A 292 19.77 2.55 -24.89
C ASP A 292 20.33 2.87 -23.52
N PHE A 293 21.44 3.59 -23.48
CA PHE A 293 22.06 4.04 -22.23
C PHE A 293 21.07 4.90 -21.40
N ALA A 294 20.41 5.86 -22.06
CA ALA A 294 19.40 6.70 -21.42
C ALA A 294 18.20 5.88 -20.89
N LEU A 295 17.68 4.93 -21.71
CA LEU A 295 16.57 4.06 -21.34
C LEU A 295 16.90 3.20 -20.11
N VAL A 296 18.01 2.45 -20.16
CA VAL A 296 18.42 1.53 -19.09
C VAL A 296 18.67 2.28 -17.78
N LEU A 297 19.38 3.42 -17.84
CA LEU A 297 19.63 4.22 -16.63
C LEU A 297 18.35 4.80 -16.05
N THR A 298 17.48 5.39 -16.88
CA THR A 298 16.23 5.99 -16.42
C THR A 298 15.36 4.93 -15.74
N LEU A 299 15.19 3.76 -16.34
CA LEU A 299 14.45 2.66 -15.73
C LEU A 299 15.11 2.20 -14.43
N SER A 300 16.43 2.01 -14.41
CA SER A 300 17.15 1.57 -13.21
C SER A 300 16.97 2.54 -12.04
N ILE A 301 17.07 3.83 -12.29
CA ILE A 301 16.88 4.88 -11.29
C ILE A 301 15.42 4.92 -10.83
N THR A 302 14.46 4.84 -11.75
CA THR A 302 13.02 4.83 -11.43
C THR A 302 12.65 3.67 -10.51
N PHE A 303 13.13 2.45 -10.82
CA PHE A 303 12.89 1.30 -9.96
C PHE A 303 13.64 1.38 -8.63
N ALA A 304 14.88 1.89 -8.61
CA ALA A 304 15.66 2.08 -7.39
C ALA A 304 14.99 3.07 -6.40
N TRP A 305 14.48 4.19 -6.88
CA TRP A 305 13.70 5.13 -6.05
C TRP A 305 12.38 4.53 -5.60
N GLY A 306 11.70 3.77 -6.45
CA GLY A 306 10.46 3.09 -6.12
C GLY A 306 10.56 2.13 -4.95
N VAL A 307 11.73 1.55 -4.71
CA VAL A 307 12.03 0.66 -3.58
C VAL A 307 11.76 1.32 -2.22
N HIS A 308 12.27 2.52 -2.03
CA HIS A 308 12.12 3.26 -0.77
C HIS A 308 10.65 3.56 -0.44
N ASP A 309 9.90 3.97 -1.45
CA ASP A 309 8.48 4.27 -1.27
C ASP A 309 7.66 3.00 -1.03
N MET A 310 7.95 1.91 -1.75
CA MET A 310 7.29 0.62 -1.53
C MET A 310 7.50 0.11 -0.11
N GLY A 311 8.71 0.27 0.45
CA GLY A 311 9.00 -0.12 1.83
C GLY A 311 8.11 0.60 2.85
N LYS A 312 7.96 1.91 2.72
CA LYS A 312 7.07 2.73 3.57
C LYS A 312 5.60 2.33 3.42
N GLN A 313 5.14 2.14 2.17
CA GLN A 313 3.74 1.76 1.92
C GLN A 313 3.44 0.35 2.41
N MET A 314 4.40 -0.57 2.35
CA MET A 314 4.24 -1.92 2.91
C MET A 314 4.07 -1.89 4.42
N GLN A 315 4.86 -1.08 5.14
CA GLN A 315 4.71 -0.89 6.58
C GLN A 315 3.34 -0.29 6.92
N ARG A 316 2.92 0.74 6.18
CA ARG A 316 1.58 1.33 6.35
C ARG A 316 0.48 0.30 6.09
N TYR A 317 0.58 -0.46 5.01
CA TYR A 317 -0.38 -1.50 4.67
C TYR A 317 -0.47 -2.60 5.74
N SER A 318 0.67 -3.08 6.25
CA SER A 318 0.72 -4.06 7.32
C SER A 318 0.04 -3.56 8.60
N LYS A 319 0.23 -2.28 8.96
CA LYS A 319 -0.47 -1.66 10.10
C LYS A 319 -1.97 -1.60 9.87
N VAL A 320 -2.41 -1.18 8.70
CA VAL A 320 -3.84 -1.12 8.31
C VAL A 320 -4.48 -2.52 8.38
N VAL A 321 -3.81 -3.54 7.82
CA VAL A 321 -4.27 -4.94 7.89
C VAL A 321 -4.37 -5.43 9.33
N GLY A 322 -3.38 -5.12 10.16
CA GLY A 322 -3.38 -5.47 11.59
C GLY A 322 -4.56 -4.85 12.33
N THR A 323 -4.77 -3.55 12.18
CA THR A 323 -5.89 -2.79 12.78
C THR A 323 -7.25 -3.37 12.34
N CYS A 324 -7.42 -3.62 11.04
CA CYS A 324 -8.67 -4.20 10.53
C CYS A 324 -8.91 -5.62 11.01
N ASN A 325 -7.88 -6.46 11.09
CA ASN A 325 -8.02 -7.82 11.63
C ASN A 325 -8.42 -7.83 13.10
N GLN A 326 -7.88 -6.91 13.90
CA GLN A 326 -8.28 -6.73 15.30
C GLN A 326 -9.73 -6.25 15.40
N ALA A 327 -10.11 -5.28 14.59
CA ALA A 327 -11.45 -4.72 14.57
C ALA A 327 -12.52 -5.73 14.09
N LEU A 328 -12.19 -6.59 13.12
CA LEU A 328 -13.06 -7.68 12.66
C LEU A 328 -13.43 -8.70 13.76
N SER A 329 -12.73 -8.71 14.90
CA SER A 329 -13.10 -9.56 16.02
C SER A 329 -14.53 -9.31 16.53
N ILE A 330 -15.11 -8.14 16.26
CA ILE A 330 -16.53 -7.85 16.52
C ILE A 330 -17.44 -8.82 15.76
N VAL A 331 -17.22 -8.93 14.46
CA VAL A 331 -18.08 -9.70 13.54
C VAL A 331 -17.88 -11.22 13.72
N ARG A 332 -16.74 -11.62 14.31
CA ARG A 332 -16.45 -13.03 14.61
C ARG A 332 -17.15 -13.55 15.88
N GLN A 333 -17.66 -12.65 16.72
CA GLN A 333 -18.45 -13.06 17.88
C GLN A 333 -19.87 -13.33 17.41
N SER A 334 -20.29 -14.60 17.46
CA SER A 334 -21.66 -14.98 17.10
C SER A 334 -22.66 -14.41 18.11
N HIS A 335 -23.87 -14.06 17.64
CA HIS A 335 -24.96 -13.68 18.53
C HIS A 335 -25.32 -14.86 19.45
N GLU A 336 -25.38 -14.58 20.76
CA GLU A 336 -25.77 -15.58 21.77
C GLU A 336 -27.27 -15.94 21.66
N ILE A 337 -28.08 -14.97 21.27
CA ILE A 337 -29.53 -15.13 21.09
C ILE A 337 -29.80 -15.02 19.58
N ARG A 338 -30.40 -16.04 19.01
CA ARG A 338 -30.87 -16.04 17.63
C ARG A 338 -32.36 -16.30 17.61
N ASP A 339 -33.08 -15.48 16.88
CA ASP A 339 -34.51 -15.73 16.63
C ASP A 339 -34.68 -17.00 15.81
N ILE A 340 -35.60 -17.86 16.23
CA ILE A 340 -35.94 -19.05 15.46
C ILE A 340 -36.72 -18.60 14.23
N PRO A 341 -36.43 -19.11 13.02
CA PRO A 341 -37.17 -18.75 11.81
C PRO A 341 -38.66 -18.99 12.00
N GLY A 342 -39.49 -17.91 11.99
CA GLY A 342 -40.92 -17.97 12.20
C GLY A 342 -41.41 -17.58 13.61
N ALA A 343 -40.55 -17.11 14.50
CA ALA A 343 -40.94 -16.49 15.76
C ALA A 343 -41.61 -15.13 15.44
N THR A 344 -42.86 -14.96 15.90
CA THR A 344 -43.67 -13.71 15.82
C THR A 344 -43.66 -13.00 17.16
#